data_1fdbc0d8ab095884936f9fbaac71ca08
#
_entry.id   1fdbc0d8ab095884936f9fbaac71ca08
#
_cell.length_a   1.000
_cell.length_b   1.000
_cell.length_c   1.000
_cell.angle_alpha   90.00
_cell.angle_beta   90.00
_cell.angle_gamma   90.00
#
_symmetry.space_group_name_H-M   'P 1'
#
loop_
_entity.id
_entity.type
_entity.pdbx_description
1 polymer ?
#
loop_
_entity_poly.entity_id
_entity_poly.type
_entity_poly.pdbx_seq_one_letter_code
_entity_poly.pdbx_strand_id
1 'polypeptide(L)'
;MKKILYISAMISAAMLSLVGCKTEYTTYDGPSAIAFADTASLCPVVQSGDAYGIDIAATAAADHDRTFAVESVPSKSTAVYGKHFVIEDQTVTIKAGETATKVYVKGIYDNVDSSGDIYVTLRLVGEGNEDWPFNSTETKVYLTKICPFNIDDYTGWCRVSSSFLIAYANKESNLVKVEKVDDETIVIKGMFQEGYDVKFRFDVSDMLHPTMYMLDETPVGNTRTFMNYVYGNGLLLGGEVNGYSAELHLCDKYAEQYMKIRVDGVGTVGLYVNILEFLTDEEAGK
;
A
#
# COMPACT_ATOMS: atom_id res chain seq x y z
N MET A 1 0.87 14.47 68.58
CA MET A 1 2.22 13.92 68.20
C MET A 1 2.13 12.75 67.20
N LYS A 2 1.28 11.71 67.40
CA LYS A 2 1.19 10.58 66.43
C LYS A 2 0.76 10.97 65.01
N LYS A 3 -0.16 11.93 64.81
CA LYS A 3 -0.59 12.37 63.45
C LYS A 3 0.48 13.10 62.68
N ILE A 4 1.36 13.85 63.31
CA ILE A 4 2.46 14.56 62.67
C ILE A 4 3.54 13.56 62.20
N LEU A 5 3.77 12.47 62.96
CA LEU A 5 4.71 11.43 62.61
C LEU A 5 4.27 10.67 61.32
N TYR A 6 2.96 10.41 61.12
CA TYR A 6 2.42 9.75 59.94
C TYR A 6 2.47 10.64 58.68
N ILE A 7 2.28 11.94 58.85
CA ILE A 7 2.38 12.90 57.73
C ILE A 7 3.85 13.03 57.25
N SER A 8 4.81 13.09 58.17
CA SER A 8 6.22 13.15 57.80
C SER A 8 6.70 11.84 57.14
N ALA A 9 6.22 10.67 57.60
CA ALA A 9 6.56 9.38 57.02
C ALA A 9 5.96 9.23 55.58
N MET A 10 4.72 9.74 55.34
CA MET A 10 4.13 9.74 53.99
C MET A 10 4.84 10.68 53.02
N ILE A 11 5.28 11.86 53.48
CA ILE A 11 6.05 12.80 52.65
C ILE A 11 7.44 12.23 52.29
N SER A 12 8.11 11.56 53.24
CA SER A 12 9.38 10.87 52.98
C SER A 12 9.24 9.70 51.99
N ALA A 13 8.17 8.93 52.05
CA ALA A 13 7.88 7.84 51.12
C ALA A 13 7.53 8.37 49.72
N ALA A 14 6.84 9.51 49.62
CA ALA A 14 6.53 10.15 48.33
C ALA A 14 7.77 10.78 47.68
N MET A 15 8.79 11.23 48.44
CA MET A 15 10.03 11.75 47.89
C MET A 15 10.97 10.64 47.40
N LEU A 16 10.90 9.43 47.98
CA LEU A 16 11.71 8.27 47.52
C LEU A 16 11.18 7.66 46.20
N SER A 17 9.92 7.90 45.82
CA SER A 17 9.37 7.44 44.56
C SER A 17 9.70 8.35 43.34
N LEU A 18 10.36 9.49 43.58
CA LEU A 18 10.81 10.41 42.53
C LEU A 18 12.27 10.14 42.05
N VAL A 19 12.90 9.10 42.53
CA VAL A 19 14.15 8.61 41.94
C VAL A 19 13.76 7.88 40.65
N GLY A 20 13.40 8.65 39.63
CA GLY A 20 13.15 8.13 38.30
C GLY A 20 14.36 7.33 37.83
N CYS A 21 14.13 6.15 37.27
CA CYS A 21 15.13 5.43 36.53
C CYS A 21 15.84 6.41 35.59
N LYS A 22 17.09 6.72 35.86
CA LYS A 22 17.96 7.28 34.82
C LYS A 22 18.08 6.19 33.77
N THR A 23 17.30 6.29 32.72
CA THR A 23 17.55 5.52 31.52
C THR A 23 18.90 6.02 31.01
N GLU A 24 19.95 5.30 31.26
CA GLU A 24 21.25 5.53 30.60
C GLU A 24 20.99 5.12 29.14
N TYR A 25 20.77 6.11 28.29
CA TYR A 25 20.76 5.90 26.85
C TYR A 25 22.19 5.54 26.47
N THR A 26 22.40 4.30 26.03
CA THR A 26 23.67 3.91 25.44
C THR A 26 23.80 4.71 24.14
N THR A 27 24.63 5.73 24.17
CA THR A 27 24.95 6.52 22.97
C THR A 27 25.86 5.64 22.10
N TYR A 28 25.54 5.58 20.79
CA TYR A 28 26.42 4.90 19.85
C TYR A 28 27.79 5.61 19.82
N ASP A 29 28.85 4.86 20.09
CA ASP A 29 30.27 5.31 20.12
C ASP A 29 31.13 4.65 19.02
N GLY A 30 30.49 3.94 18.10
CA GLY A 30 31.11 3.28 16.95
C GLY A 30 31.52 4.26 15.84
N PRO A 31 32.12 3.74 14.75
CA PRO A 31 32.54 4.54 13.61
C PRO A 31 31.32 5.23 12.96
N SER A 32 31.50 6.47 12.51
CA SER A 32 30.47 7.18 11.77
C SER A 32 30.34 6.57 10.38
N ALA A 33 29.29 5.80 10.17
CA ALA A 33 28.95 5.22 8.88
C ALA A 33 27.74 5.92 8.26
N ILE A 34 27.64 5.88 6.93
CA ILE A 34 26.56 6.45 6.16
C ILE A 34 25.98 5.37 5.27
N ALA A 35 24.66 5.26 5.25
CA ALA A 35 23.94 4.23 4.53
C ALA A 35 22.60 4.77 4.02
N PHE A 36 22.02 4.08 3.06
CA PHE A 36 20.58 4.25 2.81
C PHE A 36 19.81 3.74 4.04
N ALA A 37 18.75 4.45 4.41
CA ALA A 37 17.92 4.07 5.54
C ALA A 37 17.25 2.70 5.32
N ASP A 38 16.88 2.40 4.07
CA ASP A 38 16.23 1.16 3.66
C ASP A 38 17.01 0.44 2.56
N THR A 39 16.95 -0.88 2.56
CA THR A 39 17.54 -1.73 1.52
C THR A 39 16.71 -1.77 0.24
N ALA A 40 15.44 -1.38 0.33
CA ALA A 40 14.50 -1.25 -0.78
C ALA A 40 13.47 -0.17 -0.49
N SER A 41 13.06 0.59 -1.52
CA SER A 41 12.05 1.65 -1.44
C SER A 41 11.14 1.60 -2.66
N LEU A 42 9.88 2.00 -2.50
CA LEU A 42 8.96 2.26 -3.61
C LEU A 42 9.05 3.75 -3.98
N CYS A 43 9.37 4.05 -5.22
CA CYS A 43 9.34 5.40 -5.78
C CYS A 43 8.07 5.57 -6.62
N PRO A 44 7.06 6.29 -6.13
CA PRO A 44 5.86 6.57 -6.92
C PRO A 44 6.22 7.46 -8.12
N VAL A 45 5.90 6.95 -9.31
CA VAL A 45 6.10 7.66 -10.57
C VAL A 45 4.76 8.24 -11.00
N VAL A 46 4.58 9.52 -10.73
CA VAL A 46 3.33 10.24 -10.98
C VAL A 46 3.40 11.07 -12.27
N GLN A 47 2.25 11.31 -12.87
CA GLN A 47 2.16 12.07 -14.13
C GLN A 47 2.63 13.54 -13.97
N SER A 48 2.50 14.13 -12.78
CA SER A 48 3.05 15.46 -12.48
C SER A 48 4.56 15.54 -12.59
N GLY A 49 5.23 14.39 -12.51
CA GLY A 49 6.69 14.30 -12.60
C GLY A 49 7.40 14.76 -11.34
N ASP A 50 6.77 14.63 -10.18
CA ASP A 50 7.39 14.93 -8.90
C ASP A 50 8.50 13.91 -8.58
N ALA A 51 9.58 14.40 -7.97
CA ALA A 51 10.66 13.55 -7.53
C ALA A 51 10.40 12.96 -6.14
N TYR A 52 10.82 11.73 -5.92
CA TYR A 52 10.69 11.03 -4.66
C TYR A 52 12.02 10.98 -3.90
N GLY A 53 11.98 11.35 -2.60
CA GLY A 53 13.17 11.40 -1.75
C GLY A 53 13.48 10.04 -1.11
N ILE A 54 14.68 9.51 -1.40
CA ILE A 54 15.22 8.30 -0.78
C ILE A 54 16.08 8.73 0.41
N ASP A 55 15.79 8.17 1.59
CA ASP A 55 16.44 8.56 2.82
C ASP A 55 17.87 7.98 2.93
N ILE A 56 18.80 8.85 3.32
CA ILE A 56 20.18 8.51 3.65
C ILE A 56 20.41 8.92 5.11
N ALA A 57 20.94 8.00 5.91
CA ALA A 57 21.18 8.22 7.32
C ALA A 57 22.65 7.98 7.68
N ALA A 58 23.11 8.67 8.72
CA ALA A 58 24.39 8.48 9.35
C ALA A 58 24.22 7.96 10.77
N THR A 59 25.10 7.08 11.21
CA THR A 59 25.07 6.51 12.57
C THR A 59 25.37 7.53 13.67
N ALA A 60 26.06 8.64 13.33
CA ALA A 60 26.36 9.73 14.25
C ALA A 60 26.42 11.07 13.53
N ALA A 61 26.11 12.14 14.24
CA ALA A 61 26.32 13.51 13.76
C ALA A 61 27.82 13.82 13.68
N ALA A 62 28.21 14.65 12.70
CA ALA A 62 29.57 15.17 12.58
C ALA A 62 29.59 16.69 12.82
N ASP A 63 30.77 17.23 13.15
CA ASP A 63 30.98 18.66 13.34
C ASP A 63 31.22 19.43 12.03
N HIS A 64 31.17 18.73 10.90
CA HIS A 64 31.36 19.26 9.55
C HIS A 64 30.34 18.67 8.57
N ASP A 65 30.17 19.35 7.43
CA ASP A 65 29.35 18.85 6.32
C ASP A 65 29.99 17.61 5.69
N ARG A 66 29.18 16.59 5.43
CA ARG A 66 29.60 15.34 4.77
C ARG A 66 28.91 15.20 3.43
N THR A 67 29.69 15.15 2.38
CA THR A 67 29.19 15.12 0.99
C THR A 67 29.56 13.81 0.30
N PHE A 68 28.61 13.20 -0.38
CA PHE A 68 28.79 11.93 -1.11
C PHE A 68 28.16 12.04 -2.49
N ALA A 69 28.66 11.23 -3.42
CA ALA A 69 27.99 10.97 -4.68
C ALA A 69 26.96 9.82 -4.54
N VAL A 70 25.87 9.91 -5.30
CA VAL A 70 24.90 8.84 -5.48
C VAL A 70 24.90 8.44 -6.94
N GLU A 71 25.21 7.18 -7.19
CA GLU A 71 25.30 6.62 -8.53
C GLU A 71 24.29 5.49 -8.73
N SER A 72 23.79 5.34 -9.96
CA SER A 72 23.08 4.13 -10.34
C SER A 72 24.05 3.01 -10.68
N VAL A 73 23.70 1.77 -10.33
CA VAL A 73 24.47 0.55 -10.67
C VAL A 73 23.78 -0.19 -11.81
N PRO A 74 24.12 0.07 -13.09
CA PRO A 74 23.39 -0.49 -14.24
C PRO A 74 23.37 -2.02 -14.28
N SER A 75 24.46 -2.68 -13.84
CA SER A 75 24.56 -4.16 -13.81
C SER A 75 23.62 -4.82 -12.79
N LYS A 76 23.05 -4.05 -11.85
CA LYS A 76 22.12 -4.49 -10.80
C LYS A 76 20.75 -3.82 -10.93
N SER A 77 20.44 -3.22 -12.10
CA SER A 77 19.22 -2.44 -12.34
C SER A 77 18.51 -2.96 -13.58
N THR A 78 17.17 -2.95 -13.58
CA THR A 78 16.35 -3.08 -14.79
C THR A 78 16.05 -1.71 -15.42
N ALA A 79 16.01 -0.66 -14.58
CA ALA A 79 15.83 0.72 -15.01
C ALA A 79 17.09 1.27 -15.70
N VAL A 80 16.88 2.10 -16.72
CA VAL A 80 17.95 2.78 -17.48
C VAL A 80 17.88 4.28 -17.18
N TYR A 81 19.01 4.85 -16.75
CA TYR A 81 19.13 6.29 -16.49
C TYR A 81 18.83 7.10 -17.77
N GLY A 82 18.09 8.19 -17.63
CA GLY A 82 17.65 9.05 -18.74
C GLY A 82 16.49 8.47 -19.56
N LYS A 83 16.17 7.18 -19.41
CA LYS A 83 14.99 6.55 -20.03
C LYS A 83 13.86 6.34 -19.02
N HIS A 84 14.13 5.67 -17.92
CA HIS A 84 13.10 5.33 -16.93
C HIS A 84 13.11 6.28 -15.73
N PHE A 85 14.27 6.88 -15.42
CA PHE A 85 14.44 7.78 -14.28
C PHE A 85 15.62 8.74 -14.50
N VAL A 86 15.65 9.79 -13.65
CA VAL A 86 16.82 10.65 -13.42
C VAL A 86 17.02 10.82 -11.91
N ILE A 87 18.26 11.11 -11.51
CA ILE A 87 18.60 11.55 -10.16
C ILE A 87 18.78 13.07 -10.24
N GLU A 88 18.01 13.85 -9.47
CA GLU A 88 18.03 15.32 -9.59
C GLU A 88 19.39 15.89 -9.20
N ASP A 89 19.89 15.49 -8.02
CA ASP A 89 21.23 15.84 -7.54
C ASP A 89 22.02 14.57 -7.22
N GLN A 90 23.03 14.30 -8.02
CA GLN A 90 23.91 13.13 -7.80
C GLN A 90 24.91 13.35 -6.66
N THR A 91 24.93 14.53 -6.05
CA THR A 91 25.76 14.88 -4.89
C THR A 91 24.87 15.33 -3.74
N VAL A 92 24.89 14.62 -2.65
CA VAL A 92 24.08 14.90 -1.46
C VAL A 92 24.97 15.24 -0.26
N THR A 93 24.47 16.09 0.63
CA THR A 93 25.22 16.55 1.81
C THR A 93 24.38 16.35 3.06
N ILE A 94 24.95 15.67 4.07
CA ILE A 94 24.49 15.72 5.46
C ILE A 94 25.20 16.91 6.13
N LYS A 95 24.43 17.89 6.59
CA LYS A 95 24.97 19.09 7.22
C LYS A 95 25.60 18.80 8.59
N ALA A 96 26.54 19.64 9.01
CA ALA A 96 27.11 19.58 10.35
C ALA A 96 26.01 19.54 11.42
N GLY A 97 26.10 18.59 12.34
CA GLY A 97 25.12 18.36 13.40
C GLY A 97 23.91 17.51 12.99
N GLU A 98 23.72 17.22 11.70
CA GLU A 98 22.63 16.40 11.19
C GLU A 98 23.05 14.93 10.99
N THR A 99 22.08 14.04 10.97
CA THR A 99 22.27 12.60 10.78
C THR A 99 21.48 12.04 9.60
N ALA A 100 20.80 12.86 8.81
CA ALA A 100 20.01 12.42 7.68
C ALA A 100 20.01 13.43 6.53
N THR A 101 19.80 12.93 5.32
CA THR A 101 19.55 13.71 4.11
C THR A 101 18.73 12.84 3.13
N LYS A 102 18.39 13.39 1.96
CA LYS A 102 17.69 12.64 0.90
C LYS A 102 18.38 12.83 -0.43
N VAL A 103 18.38 11.79 -1.25
CA VAL A 103 18.57 11.90 -2.70
C VAL A 103 17.22 11.81 -3.39
N TYR A 104 17.01 12.62 -4.42
CA TYR A 104 15.73 12.66 -5.13
C TYR A 104 15.81 11.92 -6.46
N VAL A 105 14.93 10.94 -6.62
CA VAL A 105 14.76 10.16 -7.85
C VAL A 105 13.45 10.56 -8.49
N LYS A 106 13.51 10.94 -9.77
CA LYS A 106 12.35 11.29 -10.58
C LYS A 106 12.14 10.21 -11.65
N GLY A 107 11.02 9.50 -11.59
CA GLY A 107 10.61 8.57 -12.63
C GLY A 107 10.10 9.29 -13.89
N ILE A 108 10.34 8.70 -15.06
CA ILE A 108 9.83 9.19 -16.35
C ILE A 108 8.55 8.41 -16.66
N TYR A 109 7.40 9.02 -16.35
CA TYR A 109 6.08 8.39 -16.31
C TYR A 109 5.73 7.57 -17.55
N ASP A 110 5.97 8.11 -18.76
CA ASP A 110 5.61 7.45 -20.02
C ASP A 110 6.47 6.21 -20.33
N ASN A 111 7.60 6.06 -19.65
CA ASN A 111 8.56 4.98 -19.89
C ASN A 111 8.55 3.91 -18.78
N VAL A 112 7.78 4.12 -17.71
CA VAL A 112 7.57 3.14 -16.63
C VAL A 112 6.25 2.44 -16.91
N ASP A 113 6.25 1.10 -16.95
CA ASP A 113 5.03 0.30 -17.06
C ASP A 113 4.37 0.04 -15.70
N SER A 114 3.19 -0.56 -15.70
CA SER A 114 2.42 -0.89 -14.49
C SER A 114 2.84 -2.22 -13.84
N SER A 115 3.79 -2.97 -14.42
CA SER A 115 4.19 -4.31 -13.92
C SER A 115 4.89 -4.27 -12.56
N GLY A 116 5.49 -3.11 -12.19
CA GLY A 116 6.26 -2.96 -10.96
C GLY A 116 7.65 -3.60 -10.99
N ASP A 117 8.09 -4.15 -12.13
CA ASP A 117 9.37 -4.87 -12.27
C ASP A 117 10.56 -3.95 -12.59
N ILE A 118 10.29 -2.65 -12.76
CA ILE A 118 11.33 -1.66 -13.08
C ILE A 118 11.94 -1.09 -11.82
N TYR A 119 13.21 -1.38 -11.58
CA TYR A 119 13.95 -0.85 -10.43
C TYR A 119 15.35 -0.37 -10.78
N VAL A 120 15.86 0.57 -10.02
CA VAL A 120 17.26 1.00 -10.03
C VAL A 120 17.93 0.63 -8.73
N THR A 121 19.16 0.12 -8.78
CA THR A 121 20.05 0.02 -7.63
C THR A 121 20.88 1.29 -7.56
N LEU A 122 20.77 2.03 -6.48
CA LEU A 122 21.57 3.20 -6.15
C LEU A 122 22.71 2.78 -5.24
N ARG A 123 23.86 3.47 -5.35
CA ARG A 123 25.03 3.27 -4.51
C ARG A 123 25.57 4.61 -4.03
N LEU A 124 25.92 4.66 -2.73
CA LEU A 124 26.68 5.77 -2.14
C LEU A 124 28.16 5.62 -2.46
N VAL A 125 28.78 6.70 -2.91
CA VAL A 125 30.22 6.78 -3.20
C VAL A 125 30.80 7.97 -2.45
N GLY A 126 31.82 7.73 -1.61
CA GLY A 126 32.47 8.79 -0.82
C GLY A 126 33.32 8.24 0.30
N GLU A 127 34.07 9.12 0.94
CA GLU A 127 34.97 8.77 2.06
C GLU A 127 34.17 8.27 3.27
N GLY A 128 34.70 7.28 3.99
CA GLY A 128 34.17 6.77 5.26
C GLY A 128 33.19 5.60 5.14
N ASN A 129 32.99 5.05 3.94
CA ASN A 129 32.11 3.90 3.73
C ASN A 129 32.84 2.56 3.56
N GLU A 130 34.15 2.56 3.51
CA GLU A 130 34.95 1.40 3.09
C GLU A 130 35.05 0.29 4.15
N ASP A 131 34.88 0.62 5.44
CA ASP A 131 35.16 -0.29 6.55
C ASP A 131 33.94 -0.73 7.38
N TRP A 132 32.71 -0.44 6.94
CA TRP A 132 31.52 -0.79 7.71
C TRP A 132 30.92 -2.13 7.27
N PRO A 133 31.05 -3.22 8.05
CA PRO A 133 30.65 -4.57 7.64
C PRO A 133 29.12 -4.78 7.51
N PHE A 134 28.31 -3.86 8.04
CA PHE A 134 26.83 -3.89 7.94
C PHE A 134 26.30 -2.83 6.98
N ASN A 135 27.12 -2.39 6.06
CA ASN A 135 26.88 -1.19 5.29
C ASN A 135 25.89 -1.44 4.15
N SER A 136 24.74 -0.81 4.24
CA SER A 136 23.79 -0.67 3.14
C SER A 136 24.17 0.53 2.27
N THR A 137 25.35 0.44 1.60
CA THR A 137 25.76 1.45 0.61
C THR A 137 24.95 1.37 -0.68
N GLU A 138 24.17 0.30 -0.85
CA GLU A 138 23.27 0.11 -1.99
C GLU A 138 21.83 -0.04 -1.50
N THR A 139 20.90 0.53 -2.28
CA THR A 139 19.46 0.33 -2.11
C THR A 139 18.80 0.07 -3.44
N LYS A 140 17.73 -0.73 -3.46
CA LYS A 140 16.86 -0.90 -4.61
C LYS A 140 15.70 0.08 -4.55
N VAL A 141 15.48 0.84 -5.62
CA VAL A 141 14.36 1.75 -5.75
C VAL A 141 13.46 1.24 -6.87
N TYR A 142 12.29 0.73 -6.50
CA TYR A 142 11.28 0.26 -7.45
C TYR A 142 10.49 1.44 -7.96
N LEU A 143 10.47 1.63 -9.28
CA LEU A 143 9.72 2.69 -9.94
C LEU A 143 8.28 2.20 -10.15
N THR A 144 7.36 2.66 -9.30
CA THR A 144 5.96 2.22 -9.32
C THR A 144 5.11 3.28 -10.00
N LYS A 145 4.57 2.95 -11.18
CA LYS A 145 3.69 3.85 -11.91
C LYS A 145 2.39 4.07 -11.15
N ILE A 146 2.05 5.33 -10.91
CA ILE A 146 0.81 5.73 -10.25
C ILE A 146 -0.11 6.38 -11.27
N CYS A 147 -1.12 5.65 -11.72
CA CYS A 147 -2.13 6.20 -12.61
C CYS A 147 -3.16 7.03 -11.84
N PRO A 148 -3.61 8.16 -12.39
CA PRO A 148 -4.60 9.00 -11.72
C PRO A 148 -5.94 8.23 -11.61
N PHE A 149 -6.59 8.37 -10.46
CA PHE A 149 -7.93 7.85 -10.26
C PHE A 149 -8.96 8.77 -10.91
N ASN A 150 -9.86 8.19 -11.69
CA ASN A 150 -11.05 8.84 -12.20
C ASN A 150 -12.22 7.85 -12.09
N ILE A 151 -13.23 8.16 -11.28
CA ILE A 151 -14.39 7.28 -11.06
C ILE A 151 -15.12 6.89 -12.36
N ASP A 152 -15.11 7.75 -13.37
CA ASP A 152 -15.78 7.50 -14.63
C ASP A 152 -15.12 6.36 -15.43
N ASP A 153 -13.84 6.06 -15.17
CA ASP A 153 -13.12 4.91 -15.73
C ASP A 153 -13.62 3.56 -15.20
N TYR A 154 -14.35 3.58 -14.08
CA TYR A 154 -14.90 2.40 -13.41
C TYR A 154 -16.40 2.25 -13.60
N THR A 155 -16.96 2.93 -14.61
CA THR A 155 -18.39 2.87 -14.98
C THR A 155 -18.58 2.20 -16.34
N GLY A 156 -19.83 1.92 -16.71
CA GLY A 156 -20.15 1.26 -17.98
C GLY A 156 -20.26 -0.25 -17.81
N TRP A 157 -19.21 -1.02 -18.04
CA TRP A 157 -19.23 -2.47 -17.94
C TRP A 157 -18.19 -3.00 -16.97
N CYS A 158 -18.52 -4.13 -16.31
CA CYS A 158 -17.58 -4.90 -15.51
C CYS A 158 -17.70 -6.38 -15.84
N ARG A 159 -16.58 -7.02 -16.14
CA ARG A 159 -16.48 -8.49 -16.16
C ARG A 159 -16.15 -8.96 -14.75
N VAL A 160 -17.09 -9.64 -14.13
CA VAL A 160 -16.96 -10.22 -12.79
C VAL A 160 -16.56 -11.69 -12.94
N SER A 161 -15.28 -12.01 -12.88
CA SER A 161 -14.78 -13.40 -12.80
C SER A 161 -14.77 -13.83 -11.34
N SER A 162 -15.38 -14.97 -11.01
CA SER A 162 -15.63 -15.33 -9.61
C SER A 162 -15.53 -16.83 -9.35
N SER A 163 -14.80 -17.20 -8.30
CA SER A 163 -14.76 -18.56 -7.81
C SER A 163 -16.13 -19.05 -7.27
N PHE A 164 -17.00 -18.12 -6.84
CA PHE A 164 -18.37 -18.44 -6.48
C PHE A 164 -19.22 -18.84 -7.71
N LEU A 165 -19.11 -18.09 -8.80
CA LEU A 165 -19.82 -18.43 -10.05
C LEU A 165 -19.38 -19.78 -10.60
N ILE A 166 -18.09 -20.10 -10.53
CA ILE A 166 -17.56 -21.40 -10.94
C ILE A 166 -18.18 -22.50 -10.09
N ALA A 167 -18.20 -22.34 -8.76
CA ALA A 167 -18.66 -23.35 -7.83
C ALA A 167 -20.18 -23.62 -7.89
N TYR A 168 -21.00 -22.58 -8.12
CA TYR A 168 -22.45 -22.68 -7.95
C TYR A 168 -23.27 -22.34 -9.20
N ALA A 169 -22.68 -21.75 -10.23
CA ALA A 169 -23.37 -21.42 -11.47
C ALA A 169 -22.78 -22.10 -12.71
N ASN A 170 -21.68 -22.86 -12.54
CA ASN A 170 -20.92 -23.46 -13.64
C ASN A 170 -20.57 -22.42 -14.73
N LYS A 171 -20.17 -21.24 -14.31
CA LYS A 171 -19.90 -20.07 -15.13
C LYS A 171 -18.64 -19.35 -14.61
N GLU A 172 -17.74 -18.99 -15.49
CA GLU A 172 -16.48 -18.34 -15.09
C GLU A 172 -16.68 -16.86 -14.73
N SER A 173 -17.52 -16.14 -15.50
CA SER A 173 -17.73 -14.73 -15.31
C SER A 173 -19.13 -14.25 -15.69
N ASN A 174 -19.50 -13.09 -15.18
CA ASN A 174 -20.65 -12.28 -15.62
C ASN A 174 -20.14 -10.98 -16.25
N LEU A 175 -20.79 -10.52 -17.32
CA LEU A 175 -20.63 -9.18 -17.85
C LEU A 175 -21.84 -8.34 -17.42
N VAL A 176 -21.61 -7.34 -16.58
CA VAL A 176 -22.65 -6.57 -15.90
C VAL A 176 -22.45 -5.07 -16.06
N LYS A 177 -23.52 -4.30 -15.85
CA LYS A 177 -23.44 -2.83 -15.86
C LYS A 177 -22.91 -2.32 -14.53
N VAL A 178 -22.17 -1.20 -14.62
CA VAL A 178 -21.70 -0.42 -13.48
C VAL A 178 -22.17 1.02 -13.62
N GLU A 179 -22.77 1.53 -12.56
CA GLU A 179 -23.26 2.90 -12.49
C GLU A 179 -22.54 3.67 -11.39
N LYS A 180 -22.24 4.94 -11.66
CA LYS A 180 -21.71 5.88 -10.68
C LYS A 180 -22.81 6.25 -9.69
N VAL A 181 -22.48 6.22 -8.39
CA VAL A 181 -23.36 6.70 -7.32
C VAL A 181 -22.93 8.11 -6.89
N ASP A 182 -21.62 8.30 -6.67
CA ASP A 182 -20.96 9.57 -6.36
C ASP A 182 -19.51 9.52 -6.83
N ASP A 183 -18.66 10.49 -6.43
CA ASP A 183 -17.26 10.57 -6.90
C ASP A 183 -16.32 9.51 -6.29
N GLU A 184 -16.80 8.73 -5.33
CA GLU A 184 -16.02 7.65 -4.68
C GLU A 184 -16.75 6.31 -4.71
N THR A 185 -18.01 6.24 -5.18
CA THR A 185 -18.87 5.07 -5.05
C THR A 185 -19.48 4.65 -6.38
N ILE A 186 -19.42 3.34 -6.64
CA ILE A 186 -20.11 2.70 -7.76
C ILE A 186 -21.11 1.66 -7.28
N VAL A 187 -22.04 1.29 -8.15
CA VAL A 187 -22.91 0.13 -7.99
C VAL A 187 -22.75 -0.84 -9.17
N ILE A 188 -22.41 -2.08 -8.86
CA ILE A 188 -22.36 -3.18 -9.84
C ILE A 188 -23.74 -3.82 -9.88
N LYS A 189 -24.42 -3.73 -11.03
CA LYS A 189 -25.79 -4.21 -11.19
C LYS A 189 -25.82 -5.71 -11.37
N GLY A 190 -26.52 -6.40 -10.48
CA GLY A 190 -26.69 -7.85 -10.58
C GLY A 190 -25.37 -8.62 -10.63
N MET A 191 -24.40 -8.27 -9.80
CA MET A 191 -23.01 -8.79 -9.80
C MET A 191 -22.94 -10.32 -10.01
N PHE A 192 -23.73 -11.10 -9.28
CA PHE A 192 -23.84 -12.54 -9.45
C PHE A 192 -25.21 -12.98 -9.99
N GLN A 193 -26.27 -12.25 -9.66
CA GLN A 193 -27.65 -12.52 -10.06
C GLN A 193 -28.40 -11.22 -10.30
N GLU A 194 -29.15 -11.15 -11.39
CA GLU A 194 -30.00 -9.99 -11.73
C GLU A 194 -30.92 -9.61 -10.55
N GLY A 195 -31.04 -8.31 -10.28
CA GLY A 195 -31.82 -7.76 -9.17
C GLY A 195 -31.09 -7.71 -7.82
N TYR A 196 -29.83 -8.14 -7.76
CA TYR A 196 -29.00 -8.08 -6.57
C TYR A 196 -27.76 -7.20 -6.85
N ASP A 197 -27.86 -5.94 -6.52
CA ASP A 197 -26.85 -4.92 -6.79
C ASP A 197 -25.88 -4.79 -5.63
N VAL A 198 -24.58 -4.60 -5.92
CA VAL A 198 -23.52 -4.47 -4.92
C VAL A 198 -22.84 -3.11 -5.05
N LYS A 199 -22.75 -2.37 -3.94
CA LYS A 199 -22.08 -1.07 -3.90
C LYS A 199 -20.66 -1.21 -3.38
N PHE A 200 -19.74 -0.53 -4.05
CA PHE A 200 -18.34 -0.43 -3.67
C PHE A 200 -17.92 1.02 -3.57
N ARG A 201 -17.07 1.30 -2.59
CA ARG A 201 -16.41 2.60 -2.43
C ARG A 201 -14.92 2.45 -2.66
N PHE A 202 -14.33 3.40 -3.38
CA PHE A 202 -12.90 3.49 -3.59
C PHE A 202 -12.23 4.28 -2.46
N ASP A 203 -11.08 3.80 -1.99
CA ASP A 203 -10.17 4.53 -1.13
C ASP A 203 -8.83 4.64 -1.83
N VAL A 204 -8.54 5.84 -2.32
CA VAL A 204 -7.31 6.20 -3.04
C VAL A 204 -6.47 7.21 -2.24
N SER A 205 -6.68 7.30 -0.94
CA SER A 205 -5.89 8.17 -0.05
C SER A 205 -4.43 7.75 0.01
N ASP A 206 -4.15 6.45 -0.08
CA ASP A 206 -2.84 5.89 -0.34
C ASP A 206 -2.76 5.44 -1.80
N MET A 207 -2.10 6.25 -2.63
CA MET A 207 -1.98 5.98 -4.07
C MET A 207 -1.07 4.79 -4.41
N LEU A 208 -0.22 4.33 -3.47
CA LEU A 208 0.59 3.12 -3.63
C LEU A 208 -0.20 1.85 -3.32
N HIS A 209 -1.22 1.95 -2.48
CA HIS A 209 -2.08 0.83 -2.06
C HIS A 209 -3.56 1.23 -2.14
N PRO A 210 -4.04 1.62 -3.32
CA PRO A 210 -5.44 1.97 -3.49
C PRO A 210 -6.32 0.75 -3.25
N THR A 211 -7.45 0.94 -2.61
CA THR A 211 -8.37 -0.13 -2.25
C THR A 211 -9.80 0.16 -2.71
N MET A 212 -10.60 -0.90 -2.79
CA MET A 212 -12.03 -0.83 -3.01
C MET A 212 -12.73 -1.73 -2.00
N TYR A 213 -13.78 -1.26 -1.36
CA TYR A 213 -14.50 -2.02 -0.33
C TYR A 213 -16.01 -1.95 -0.48
N MET A 214 -16.69 -3.01 -0.03
CA MET A 214 -18.16 -3.01 0.05
C MET A 214 -18.63 -2.08 1.16
N LEU A 215 -19.68 -1.28 0.90
CA LEU A 215 -20.22 -0.38 1.91
C LEU A 215 -20.91 -1.11 3.05
N ASP A 216 -21.63 -2.19 2.74
CA ASP A 216 -22.40 -2.97 3.70
C ASP A 216 -22.47 -4.43 3.27
N GLU A 217 -22.74 -5.34 4.21
CA GLU A 217 -23.16 -6.69 3.89
C GLU A 217 -24.50 -6.64 3.15
N THR A 218 -24.55 -7.15 1.92
CA THR A 218 -25.67 -6.95 1.02
C THR A 218 -26.16 -8.26 0.39
N PRO A 219 -27.44 -8.41 0.05
CA PRO A 219 -27.92 -9.53 -0.77
C PRO A 219 -27.22 -9.58 -2.13
N VAL A 220 -26.62 -10.73 -2.46
CA VAL A 220 -25.89 -10.95 -3.72
C VAL A 220 -26.57 -12.00 -4.61
N GLY A 221 -27.65 -12.62 -4.13
CA GLY A 221 -28.40 -13.61 -4.84
C GLY A 221 -29.31 -14.43 -3.91
N ASN A 222 -29.87 -15.51 -4.42
CA ASN A 222 -30.67 -16.43 -3.62
C ASN A 222 -30.21 -17.89 -3.75
N THR A 223 -30.47 -18.65 -2.70
CA THR A 223 -30.02 -20.05 -2.62
C THR A 223 -30.74 -20.97 -3.62
N ARG A 224 -31.98 -20.64 -4.02
CA ARG A 224 -32.69 -21.42 -5.05
C ARG A 224 -31.96 -21.38 -6.40
N THR A 225 -31.45 -20.20 -6.79
CA THR A 225 -30.73 -20.03 -8.05
C THR A 225 -29.39 -20.78 -8.03
N PHE A 226 -28.63 -20.65 -6.95
CA PHE A 226 -27.26 -21.15 -6.90
C PHE A 226 -27.14 -22.58 -6.33
N MET A 227 -28.10 -23.01 -5.48
CA MET A 227 -28.02 -24.28 -4.76
C MET A 227 -29.21 -25.20 -5.03
N ASN A 228 -30.12 -24.80 -5.92
CA ASN A 228 -31.36 -25.54 -6.25
C ASN A 228 -32.27 -25.84 -5.05
N TYR A 229 -32.07 -25.15 -3.92
CA TYR A 229 -32.84 -25.36 -2.68
C TYR A 229 -32.94 -24.02 -1.91
N VAL A 230 -34.00 -23.86 -1.10
CA VAL A 230 -34.18 -22.68 -0.26
C VAL A 230 -33.65 -23.00 1.14
N TYR A 231 -32.52 -22.41 1.49
CA TYR A 231 -31.94 -22.48 2.84
C TYR A 231 -32.31 -21.20 3.60
N GLY A 232 -32.74 -21.35 4.85
CA GLY A 232 -33.16 -20.20 5.68
C GLY A 232 -34.23 -19.36 5.01
N ASN A 233 -34.02 -18.04 4.94
CA ASN A 233 -34.90 -17.13 4.20
C ASN A 233 -34.60 -17.07 2.68
N GLY A 234 -33.66 -17.88 2.22
CA GLY A 234 -33.28 -17.97 0.81
C GLY A 234 -32.27 -16.92 0.34
N LEU A 235 -31.83 -15.98 1.18
CA LEU A 235 -30.91 -14.93 0.79
C LEU A 235 -29.45 -15.36 0.97
N LEU A 236 -28.65 -15.06 -0.06
CA LEU A 236 -27.19 -15.06 0.00
C LEU A 236 -26.72 -13.63 0.26
N LEU A 237 -26.00 -13.46 1.36
CA LEU A 237 -25.41 -12.18 1.73
C LEU A 237 -23.91 -12.21 1.48
N GLY A 238 -23.42 -11.22 0.73
CA GLY A 238 -22.00 -10.95 0.52
C GLY A 238 -21.51 -9.90 1.47
N GLY A 239 -20.32 -10.07 2.01
CA GLY A 239 -19.68 -9.13 2.89
C GLY A 239 -18.17 -9.22 2.78
N GLU A 240 -17.46 -8.23 3.31
CA GLU A 240 -16.01 -8.22 3.33
C GLU A 240 -15.45 -9.30 4.26
N VAL A 241 -14.21 -9.67 3.97
CA VAL A 241 -13.43 -10.57 4.81
C VAL A 241 -12.50 -9.73 5.66
N ASN A 242 -12.65 -9.77 6.98
CA ASN A 242 -11.79 -9.03 7.90
C ASN A 242 -10.31 -9.33 7.64
N GLY A 243 -9.51 -8.28 7.42
CA GLY A 243 -8.08 -8.36 7.14
C GLY A 243 -7.70 -8.57 5.66
N TYR A 244 -8.70 -8.57 4.75
CA TYR A 244 -8.48 -8.64 3.31
C TYR A 244 -9.24 -7.49 2.65
N SER A 245 -8.55 -6.42 2.33
CA SER A 245 -9.08 -5.34 1.48
C SER A 245 -9.02 -5.76 0.02
N ALA A 246 -9.96 -5.28 -0.80
CA ALA A 246 -9.84 -5.42 -2.23
C ALA A 246 -8.66 -4.60 -2.74
N GLU A 247 -7.73 -5.22 -3.44
CA GLU A 247 -6.60 -4.55 -4.07
C GLU A 247 -7.06 -3.96 -5.41
N LEU A 248 -6.81 -2.65 -5.61
CA LEU A 248 -7.24 -1.93 -6.79
C LEU A 248 -6.04 -1.57 -7.67
N HIS A 249 -6.07 -2.00 -8.93
CA HIS A 249 -5.05 -1.74 -9.93
C HIS A 249 -5.50 -0.60 -10.86
N LEU A 250 -5.10 0.64 -10.50
CA LEU A 250 -5.58 1.86 -11.17
C LEU A 250 -5.20 1.92 -12.65
N CYS A 251 -4.00 1.47 -13.02
CA CYS A 251 -3.52 1.54 -14.39
C CYS A 251 -4.21 0.55 -15.31
N ASP A 252 -4.53 -0.62 -14.79
CA ASP A 252 -5.09 -1.74 -15.55
C ASP A 252 -6.61 -1.88 -15.33
N LYS A 253 -7.18 -0.99 -14.51
CA LYS A 253 -8.63 -0.85 -14.24
C LYS A 253 -9.29 -2.16 -13.81
N TYR A 254 -8.67 -2.88 -12.90
CA TYR A 254 -9.26 -4.06 -12.28
C TYR A 254 -9.08 -4.05 -10.76
N ALA A 255 -9.87 -4.86 -10.06
CA ALA A 255 -9.73 -5.08 -8.63
C ALA A 255 -9.81 -6.57 -8.30
N GLU A 256 -9.00 -6.99 -7.32
CA GLU A 256 -9.09 -8.31 -6.68
C GLU A 256 -9.86 -8.18 -5.38
N GLN A 257 -11.05 -8.75 -5.31
CA GLN A 257 -11.94 -8.62 -4.18
C GLN A 257 -12.19 -9.98 -3.52
N TYR A 258 -12.00 -10.03 -2.21
CA TYR A 258 -12.32 -11.18 -1.38
C TYR A 258 -13.69 -10.99 -0.72
N MET A 259 -14.61 -11.92 -0.96
CA MET A 259 -15.98 -11.84 -0.45
C MET A 259 -16.32 -13.07 0.39
N LYS A 260 -16.82 -12.84 1.57
CA LYS A 260 -17.48 -13.85 2.39
C LYS A 260 -18.94 -13.93 1.98
N ILE A 261 -19.41 -15.11 1.58
CA ILE A 261 -20.83 -15.35 1.30
C ILE A 261 -21.40 -16.22 2.41
N ARG A 262 -22.57 -15.82 2.93
CA ARG A 262 -23.35 -16.57 3.90
C ARG A 262 -24.80 -16.69 3.49
N VAL A 263 -25.50 -17.70 3.98
CA VAL A 263 -26.95 -17.78 3.92
C VAL A 263 -27.51 -17.11 5.16
N ASP A 264 -28.40 -16.16 4.98
CA ASP A 264 -28.98 -15.41 6.09
C ASP A 264 -29.77 -16.35 7.04
N GLY A 265 -29.48 -16.22 8.35
CA GLY A 265 -30.03 -17.05 9.41
C GLY A 265 -29.55 -18.53 9.44
N VAL A 266 -28.61 -18.93 8.55
CA VAL A 266 -28.11 -20.31 8.49
C VAL A 266 -26.60 -20.39 8.77
N GLY A 267 -25.77 -19.68 8.00
CA GLY A 267 -24.32 -19.69 8.21
C GLY A 267 -23.50 -19.39 6.96
N THR A 268 -22.17 -19.51 7.10
CA THR A 268 -21.21 -19.20 6.03
C THR A 268 -21.21 -20.29 4.97
N VAL A 269 -21.30 -19.88 3.70
CA VAL A 269 -21.13 -20.73 2.51
C VAL A 269 -19.66 -20.89 2.18
N GLY A 270 -18.92 -19.78 2.15
CA GLY A 270 -17.48 -19.78 1.89
C GLY A 270 -16.90 -18.38 1.71
N LEU A 271 -15.59 -18.40 1.38
CA LEU A 271 -14.81 -17.22 0.98
C LEU A 271 -14.50 -17.37 -0.51
N TYR A 272 -14.73 -16.32 -1.26
CA TYR A 272 -14.61 -16.33 -2.71
C TYR A 272 -13.77 -15.17 -3.20
N VAL A 273 -12.96 -15.45 -4.22
CA VAL A 273 -12.17 -14.43 -4.92
C VAL A 273 -12.94 -13.96 -6.14
N ASN A 274 -13.00 -12.66 -6.31
CA ASN A 274 -13.60 -12.02 -7.47
C ASN A 274 -12.57 -11.11 -8.12
N ILE A 275 -12.43 -11.23 -9.44
CA ILE A 275 -11.68 -10.28 -10.27
C ILE A 275 -12.72 -9.42 -10.99
N LEU A 276 -12.63 -8.12 -10.77
CA LEU A 276 -13.53 -7.11 -11.31
C LEU A 276 -12.75 -6.32 -12.38
N GLU A 277 -12.95 -6.63 -13.65
CA GLU A 277 -12.34 -5.91 -14.77
C GLU A 277 -13.31 -4.87 -15.30
N PHE A 278 -12.95 -3.59 -15.19
CA PHE A 278 -13.76 -2.47 -15.67
C PHE A 278 -13.45 -2.20 -17.16
N LEU A 279 -14.46 -2.23 -17.99
CA LEU A 279 -14.33 -2.28 -19.44
C LEU A 279 -15.07 -1.13 -20.11
N THR A 280 -14.49 -0.60 -21.18
CA THR A 280 -15.18 0.28 -22.13
C THR A 280 -16.27 -0.49 -22.90
N ASP A 281 -17.16 0.21 -23.59
CA ASP A 281 -18.19 -0.43 -24.45
C ASP A 281 -17.53 -1.31 -25.52
N GLU A 282 -16.43 -0.86 -26.13
CA GLU A 282 -15.68 -1.61 -27.14
C GLU A 282 -15.09 -2.92 -26.59
N GLU A 283 -14.43 -2.86 -25.44
CA GLU A 283 -13.84 -4.03 -24.76
C GLU A 283 -14.92 -5.02 -24.27
N ALA A 284 -16.09 -4.51 -23.94
CA ALA A 284 -17.27 -5.30 -23.60
C ALA A 284 -18.01 -5.88 -24.80
N GLY A 285 -17.65 -5.47 -26.03
CA GLY A 285 -18.31 -5.88 -27.26
C GLY A 285 -19.73 -5.31 -27.41
N LYS A 286 -19.95 -4.08 -26.95
CA LYS A 286 -21.26 -3.41 -26.90
C LYS A 286 -21.31 -2.14 -27.78
#